data_9204c68c0d8ab85aff5edc16658fa8a4
#
_entry.id   9204c68c0d8ab85aff5edc16658fa8a4
#
_cell.length_a   1.000
_cell.length_b   1.000
_cell.length_c   1.000
_cell.angle_alpha   90.00
_cell.angle_beta   90.00
_cell.angle_gamma   90.00
#
_symmetry.space_group_name_H-M   'P 1'
#
loop_
_entity.id
_entity.type
_entity.pdbx_description
1 polymer ?
#
loop_
_entity_poly.entity_id
_entity_poly.type
_entity_poly.pdbx_seq_one_letter_code
_entity_poly.pdbx_strand_id
1 'polypeptide(L)'
;MNKTLKKCLLMASTCTMLTGFTATTVTPPVQAAGAAESLLSGGLAMVYVSSAINKMDNTDQGQQESLENAKKQTGYYDNPAAQARVKGILANLEKSPLVKRKGYTVYVNPENDFNAFMTIGRVMSVNKGALDKLDDSELAYVMAHELSHGEHKDIVNGLKKQVGLATAVSAVDGGNNLLANIAGNYINNQVFTMSQEKNADKLGFQILADTDYNIGGAPAAMVVLRNAYGDHYREGLASVINPNNHPKTSGRVTTNNQYMYEYSGNHVSVSGETVYVNGVNIYTPAASGQYTGEERAYFMAGKLAKMYHKGQIYTGAASYSGPSVIVAGTSVITTPGADVASMVANNLNTAFAKPAPEAKNGKGASKSSANTNAKKSASKAQTKKAS
;
A
#
# COMPACT_ATOMS: atom_id res chain seq x y z
N MET A 1 36.73 1.57 14.15
CA MET A 1 35.79 2.48 13.48
C MET A 1 34.54 1.67 13.12
N ASN A 2 33.40 2.03 13.71
CA ASN A 2 32.20 1.20 13.75
C ASN A 2 31.57 1.11 12.32
N LYS A 3 31.05 -0.06 11.93
CA LYS A 3 30.45 -0.29 10.60
C LYS A 3 29.33 0.70 10.27
N THR A 4 28.64 1.19 11.30
CA THR A 4 27.60 2.23 11.21
C THR A 4 28.17 3.58 10.76
N LEU A 5 29.36 3.93 11.21
CA LEU A 5 30.04 5.19 10.83
C LEU A 5 30.52 5.18 9.37
N LYS A 6 30.92 3.98 8.87
CA LYS A 6 31.29 3.83 7.44
C LYS A 6 30.07 3.93 6.51
N LYS A 7 28.90 3.44 6.92
CA LYS A 7 27.65 3.60 6.15
C LYS A 7 27.20 5.08 6.12
N CYS A 8 27.29 5.79 7.24
CA CYS A 8 27.00 7.22 7.28
C CYS A 8 27.97 8.05 6.43
N LEU A 9 29.25 7.66 6.36
CA LEU A 9 30.25 8.37 5.55
C LEU A 9 30.08 8.10 4.05
N LEU A 10 29.64 6.88 3.67
CA LEU A 10 29.33 6.56 2.27
C LEU A 10 28.04 7.27 1.81
N MET A 11 27.05 7.44 2.71
CA MET A 11 25.81 8.17 2.39
C MET A 11 26.02 9.69 2.29
N ALA A 12 26.94 10.26 3.06
CA ALA A 12 27.33 11.67 2.92
C ALA A 12 28.04 11.95 1.58
N SER A 13 28.75 10.95 1.02
CA SER A 13 29.45 11.09 -0.28
C SER A 13 28.47 11.10 -1.46
N THR A 14 27.29 10.45 -1.36
CA THR A 14 26.29 10.45 -2.43
C THR A 14 25.40 11.71 -2.42
N CYS A 15 25.28 12.37 -1.27
CA CYS A 15 24.54 13.64 -1.17
C CYS A 15 25.35 14.83 -1.75
N THR A 16 26.69 14.73 -1.80
CA THR A 16 27.57 15.78 -2.33
C THR A 16 27.67 15.74 -3.86
N MET A 17 27.21 14.70 -4.52
CA MET A 17 27.19 14.65 -6.00
C MET A 17 26.06 15.45 -6.64
N LEU A 18 25.11 15.99 -5.86
CA LEU A 18 24.07 16.89 -6.39
C LEU A 18 24.47 18.37 -6.36
N THR A 19 25.60 18.72 -5.70
CA THR A 19 26.10 20.11 -5.64
C THR A 19 27.47 20.31 -6.25
N GLY A 20 28.09 19.25 -6.82
CA GLY A 20 29.45 19.26 -7.35
C GLY A 20 29.55 19.38 -8.86
N PHE A 21 28.63 20.05 -9.57
CA PHE A 21 28.93 20.59 -10.88
C PHE A 21 29.61 21.95 -10.71
N THR A 22 30.89 21.95 -10.33
CA THR A 22 31.75 23.08 -10.66
C THR A 22 31.94 23.04 -12.18
N ALA A 23 31.17 23.90 -12.86
CA ALA A 23 31.40 24.22 -14.24
C ALA A 23 32.83 24.73 -14.40
N THR A 24 33.71 23.91 -14.93
CA THR A 24 34.88 24.44 -15.62
C THR A 24 34.33 25.07 -16.89
N THR A 25 34.22 26.39 -16.84
CA THR A 25 33.78 27.25 -17.92
C THR A 25 34.76 27.16 -19.10
N VAL A 26 34.40 26.31 -20.08
CA VAL A 26 34.72 26.64 -21.46
C VAL A 26 33.42 27.24 -22.01
N THR A 27 33.29 28.54 -21.92
CA THR A 27 32.22 29.30 -22.53
C THR A 27 32.45 29.35 -24.04
N PRO A 28 31.63 28.66 -24.88
CA PRO A 28 31.40 29.15 -26.23
C PRO A 28 30.57 30.45 -26.11
N PRO A 29 30.67 31.41 -27.03
CA PRO A 29 29.89 32.65 -26.95
C PRO A 29 28.41 32.29 -27.01
N VAL A 30 27.71 32.52 -25.90
CA VAL A 30 26.25 32.42 -25.85
C VAL A 30 25.71 33.56 -26.68
N GLN A 31 25.43 33.32 -27.97
CA GLN A 31 24.39 34.04 -28.65
C GLN A 31 23.10 33.80 -27.88
N ALA A 32 22.47 34.86 -27.45
CA ALA A 32 21.20 34.85 -26.76
C ALA A 32 20.13 34.19 -27.64
N ALA A 33 20.02 32.87 -27.57
CA ALA A 33 18.84 32.15 -28.03
C ALA A 33 17.69 32.67 -27.17
N GLY A 34 16.68 33.23 -27.77
CA GLY A 34 15.60 33.89 -27.07
C GLY A 34 14.88 32.94 -26.12
N ALA A 35 14.29 33.46 -25.05
CA ALA A 35 13.54 32.69 -24.07
C ALA A 35 12.51 31.72 -24.70
N ALA A 36 12.04 31.98 -25.91
CA ALA A 36 11.17 31.13 -26.69
C ALA A 36 11.84 29.83 -27.19
N GLU A 37 13.12 29.88 -27.61
CA GLU A 37 13.85 28.66 -28.05
C GLU A 37 14.23 27.79 -26.86
N SER A 38 14.53 28.36 -25.71
CA SER A 38 14.74 27.61 -24.45
C SER A 38 13.47 26.93 -23.94
N LEU A 39 12.31 27.57 -24.06
CA LEU A 39 11.01 26.99 -23.75
C LEU A 39 10.62 25.89 -24.75
N LEU A 40 10.93 26.05 -26.04
CA LEU A 40 10.65 25.04 -27.05
C LEU A 40 11.53 23.78 -26.85
N SER A 41 12.83 23.95 -26.58
CA SER A 41 13.76 22.85 -26.33
C SER A 41 13.42 22.11 -25.03
N GLY A 42 13.05 22.81 -23.97
CA GLY A 42 12.56 22.21 -22.72
C GLY A 42 11.24 21.46 -22.89
N GLY A 43 10.32 22.01 -23.68
CA GLY A 43 9.05 21.36 -24.00
C GLY A 43 9.23 20.05 -24.79
N LEU A 44 10.09 20.04 -25.81
CA LEU A 44 10.40 18.85 -26.60
C LEU A 44 11.12 17.76 -25.77
N ALA A 45 12.05 18.16 -24.91
CA ALA A 45 12.73 17.24 -23.99
C ALA A 45 11.74 16.58 -23.01
N MET A 46 10.78 17.36 -22.50
CA MET A 46 9.74 16.85 -21.60
C MET A 46 8.81 15.85 -22.29
N VAL A 47 8.42 16.09 -23.54
CA VAL A 47 7.63 15.17 -24.36
C VAL A 47 8.41 13.87 -24.61
N TYR A 48 9.67 13.96 -24.99
CA TYR A 48 10.54 12.81 -25.23
C TYR A 48 10.67 11.93 -23.97
N VAL A 49 11.01 12.53 -22.84
CA VAL A 49 11.19 11.81 -21.58
C VAL A 49 9.87 11.24 -21.08
N SER A 50 8.76 11.96 -21.19
CA SER A 50 7.44 11.44 -20.86
C SER A 50 7.05 10.25 -21.72
N SER A 51 7.40 10.29 -23.01
CA SER A 51 7.19 9.16 -23.95
C SER A 51 8.03 7.94 -23.54
N ALA A 52 9.30 8.15 -23.19
CA ALA A 52 10.20 7.09 -22.76
C ALA A 52 9.74 6.46 -21.42
N ILE A 53 9.31 7.26 -20.44
CA ILE A 53 8.71 6.77 -19.19
C ILE A 53 7.48 5.92 -19.48
N ASN A 54 6.60 6.38 -20.37
CA ASN A 54 5.42 5.62 -20.78
C ASN A 54 5.79 4.30 -21.48
N LYS A 55 6.83 4.30 -22.31
CA LYS A 55 7.32 3.07 -22.97
C LYS A 55 7.85 2.07 -21.93
N MET A 56 8.67 2.53 -20.98
CA MET A 56 9.16 1.67 -19.88
C MET A 56 8.01 1.07 -19.06
N ASP A 57 6.94 1.83 -18.81
CA ASP A 57 5.84 1.38 -17.96
C ASP A 57 4.82 0.46 -18.68
N ASN A 58 4.73 0.53 -20.02
CA ASN A 58 3.66 -0.13 -20.76
C ASN A 58 4.14 -1.18 -21.78
N THR A 59 5.44 -1.43 -21.92
CA THR A 59 5.97 -2.46 -22.83
C THR A 59 6.73 -3.54 -22.07
N ASP A 60 6.78 -4.75 -22.64
CA ASP A 60 7.51 -5.88 -22.05
C ASP A 60 9.02 -5.61 -22.02
N GLN A 61 9.56 -4.97 -23.07
CA GLN A 61 10.96 -4.54 -23.08
C GLN A 61 11.24 -3.55 -21.95
N GLY A 62 10.39 -2.54 -21.76
CA GLY A 62 10.55 -1.56 -20.70
C GLY A 62 10.42 -2.18 -19.32
N GLN A 63 9.55 -3.17 -19.13
CA GLN A 63 9.45 -3.94 -17.89
C GLN A 63 10.73 -4.74 -17.62
N GLN A 64 11.27 -5.42 -18.62
CA GLN A 64 12.53 -6.18 -18.49
C GLN A 64 13.71 -5.27 -18.13
N GLU A 65 13.85 -4.13 -18.81
CA GLU A 65 14.88 -3.13 -18.50
C GLU A 65 14.71 -2.59 -17.06
N SER A 66 13.49 -2.33 -16.63
CA SER A 66 13.18 -1.88 -15.26
C SER A 66 13.53 -2.94 -14.22
N LEU A 67 13.22 -4.21 -14.48
CA LEU A 67 13.55 -5.35 -13.61
C LEU A 67 15.08 -5.52 -13.46
N GLU A 68 15.81 -5.47 -14.55
CA GLU A 68 17.26 -5.58 -14.53
C GLU A 68 17.93 -4.43 -13.78
N ASN A 69 17.46 -3.19 -14.00
CA ASN A 69 17.93 -2.02 -13.30
C ASN A 69 17.62 -2.09 -11.80
N ALA A 70 16.41 -2.51 -11.42
CA ALA A 70 16.04 -2.70 -10.01
C ALA A 70 16.95 -3.75 -9.33
N LYS A 71 17.15 -4.90 -9.97
CA LYS A 71 18.05 -5.94 -9.46
C LYS A 71 19.51 -5.50 -9.36
N LYS A 72 19.99 -4.68 -10.29
CA LYS A 72 21.36 -4.11 -10.21
C LYS A 72 21.55 -3.22 -9.00
N GLN A 73 20.50 -2.52 -8.58
CA GLN A 73 20.53 -1.56 -7.47
C GLN A 73 20.34 -2.23 -6.11
N THR A 74 19.41 -3.16 -6.01
CA THR A 74 19.00 -3.77 -4.74
C THR A 74 19.53 -5.20 -4.55
N GLY A 75 20.10 -5.78 -5.60
CA GLY A 75 20.48 -7.20 -5.61
C GLY A 75 19.31 -8.13 -5.93
N TYR A 76 19.63 -9.42 -6.01
CA TYR A 76 18.67 -10.50 -6.20
C TYR A 76 18.94 -11.58 -5.16
N TYR A 77 17.93 -11.93 -4.36
CA TYR A 77 18.03 -13.01 -3.40
C TYR A 77 17.81 -14.35 -4.09
N ASP A 78 18.90 -15.09 -4.34
CA ASP A 78 18.85 -16.37 -5.03
C ASP A 78 18.37 -17.50 -4.10
N ASN A 79 17.06 -17.47 -3.83
CA ASN A 79 16.35 -18.48 -3.06
C ASN A 79 15.03 -18.81 -3.78
N PRO A 80 14.94 -19.99 -4.44
CA PRO A 80 13.77 -20.36 -5.21
C PRO A 80 12.47 -20.37 -4.43
N ALA A 81 12.49 -20.79 -3.14
CA ALA A 81 11.31 -20.83 -2.30
C ALA A 81 10.80 -19.41 -1.97
N ALA A 82 11.73 -18.49 -1.64
CA ALA A 82 11.41 -17.08 -1.41
C ALA A 82 10.80 -16.43 -2.65
N GLN A 83 11.41 -16.65 -3.82
CA GLN A 83 10.91 -16.13 -5.09
C GLN A 83 9.53 -16.72 -5.45
N ALA A 84 9.32 -18.02 -5.23
CA ALA A 84 8.04 -18.67 -5.49
C ALA A 84 6.93 -18.13 -4.56
N ARG A 85 7.24 -17.88 -3.29
CA ARG A 85 6.30 -17.34 -2.29
C ARG A 85 5.73 -16.00 -2.75
N VAL A 86 6.57 -15.02 -3.07
CA VAL A 86 6.10 -13.69 -3.49
C VAL A 86 5.39 -13.74 -4.84
N LYS A 87 5.83 -14.58 -5.78
CA LYS A 87 5.14 -14.78 -7.06
C LYS A 87 3.75 -15.40 -6.88
N GLY A 88 3.61 -16.35 -5.98
CA GLY A 88 2.32 -16.96 -5.63
C GLY A 88 1.35 -15.97 -4.99
N ILE A 89 1.84 -15.11 -4.11
CA ILE A 89 1.06 -14.03 -3.50
C ILE A 89 0.61 -13.04 -4.58
N LEU A 90 1.52 -12.54 -5.41
CA LEU A 90 1.19 -11.62 -6.50
C LEU A 90 0.13 -12.19 -7.44
N ALA A 91 0.29 -13.45 -7.86
CA ALA A 91 -0.69 -14.12 -8.73
C ALA A 91 -2.09 -14.23 -8.10
N ASN A 92 -2.19 -14.32 -6.77
CA ASN A 92 -3.48 -14.28 -6.08
C ASN A 92 -4.06 -12.86 -6.02
N LEU A 93 -3.24 -11.86 -5.77
CA LEU A 93 -3.66 -10.44 -5.74
C LEU A 93 -4.15 -9.97 -7.12
N GLU A 94 -3.50 -10.40 -8.21
CA GLU A 94 -3.89 -10.05 -9.58
C GLU A 94 -5.26 -10.64 -10.01
N LYS A 95 -5.83 -11.58 -9.24
CA LYS A 95 -7.20 -12.09 -9.48
C LYS A 95 -8.27 -11.08 -9.06
N SER A 96 -7.96 -10.13 -8.19
CA SER A 96 -8.90 -9.08 -7.82
C SER A 96 -9.36 -8.29 -9.05
N PRO A 97 -10.66 -8.03 -9.20
CA PRO A 97 -11.19 -7.20 -10.29
C PRO A 97 -10.76 -5.73 -10.17
N LEU A 98 -10.18 -5.34 -9.04
CA LEU A 98 -9.64 -3.99 -8.81
C LEU A 98 -8.25 -3.82 -9.44
N VAL A 99 -7.52 -4.91 -9.70
CA VAL A 99 -6.24 -4.90 -10.42
C VAL A 99 -6.52 -4.86 -11.92
N LYS A 100 -6.51 -3.67 -12.50
CA LYS A 100 -6.83 -3.42 -13.92
C LYS A 100 -5.63 -3.63 -14.83
N ARG A 101 -4.46 -3.21 -14.39
CA ARG A 101 -3.20 -3.42 -15.10
C ARG A 101 -2.76 -4.88 -14.89
N LYS A 102 -2.24 -5.53 -15.92
CA LYS A 102 -1.83 -6.93 -15.87
C LYS A 102 -0.32 -7.08 -16.12
N GLY A 103 0.19 -8.25 -15.77
CA GLY A 103 1.57 -8.60 -16.03
C GLY A 103 2.55 -7.89 -15.07
N TYR A 104 2.18 -7.76 -13.82
CA TYR A 104 3.13 -7.33 -12.80
C TYR A 104 4.22 -8.39 -12.57
N THR A 105 5.41 -7.95 -12.25
CA THR A 105 6.55 -8.83 -11.93
C THR A 105 7.04 -8.53 -10.52
N VAL A 106 7.38 -9.57 -9.75
CA VAL A 106 7.92 -9.43 -8.40
C VAL A 106 9.19 -10.25 -8.24
N TYR A 107 10.12 -9.73 -7.44
CA TYR A 107 11.31 -10.46 -6.98
C TYR A 107 11.64 -10.11 -5.53
N VAL A 108 12.41 -11.02 -4.88
CA VAL A 108 12.97 -10.77 -3.54
C VAL A 108 14.40 -10.30 -3.69
N ASN A 109 14.75 -9.22 -3.02
CA ASN A 109 16.12 -8.72 -2.90
C ASN A 109 16.74 -9.12 -1.53
N PRO A 110 18.07 -9.12 -1.36
CA PRO A 110 18.74 -9.61 -0.15
C PRO A 110 18.73 -8.63 1.04
N GLU A 111 18.12 -7.46 0.93
CA GLU A 111 18.12 -6.45 1.99
C GLU A 111 17.36 -6.95 3.24
N ASN A 112 17.95 -6.70 4.42
CA ASN A 112 17.38 -7.15 5.70
C ASN A 112 16.43 -6.17 6.35
N ASP A 113 16.26 -4.97 5.79
CA ASP A 113 15.29 -3.99 6.25
C ASP A 113 13.88 -4.43 5.88
N PHE A 114 12.90 -4.06 6.71
CA PHE A 114 11.49 -4.28 6.38
C PHE A 114 11.08 -3.28 5.31
N ASN A 115 11.04 -3.72 4.05
CA ASN A 115 10.59 -2.88 2.95
C ASN A 115 10.07 -3.72 1.78
N ALA A 116 9.17 -3.12 1.00
CA ALA A 116 8.81 -3.51 -0.35
C ALA A 116 8.57 -2.22 -1.13
N PHE A 117 8.72 -2.25 -2.45
CA PHE A 117 8.44 -1.08 -3.27
C PHE A 117 8.00 -1.47 -4.69
N MET A 118 7.15 -0.64 -5.25
CA MET A 118 6.81 -0.68 -6.68
C MET A 118 7.73 0.26 -7.44
N THR A 119 8.24 -0.16 -8.59
CA THR A 119 8.98 0.72 -9.51
C THR A 119 8.30 0.76 -10.89
N ILE A 120 8.86 1.59 -11.77
CA ILE A 120 8.36 1.69 -13.16
C ILE A 120 8.39 0.32 -13.85
N GLY A 121 7.56 0.13 -14.87
CA GLY A 121 7.49 -1.13 -15.61
C GLY A 121 6.68 -2.22 -14.90
N ARG A 122 5.86 -1.86 -13.92
CA ARG A 122 5.07 -2.84 -13.13
C ARG A 122 5.96 -3.86 -12.40
N VAL A 123 7.09 -3.43 -11.90
CA VAL A 123 8.06 -4.27 -11.18
C VAL A 123 7.97 -3.98 -9.69
N MET A 124 7.75 -5.01 -8.88
CA MET A 124 7.74 -4.95 -7.43
C MET A 124 8.99 -5.63 -6.87
N SER A 125 9.61 -5.03 -5.89
CA SER A 125 10.69 -5.63 -5.10
C SER A 125 10.25 -5.81 -3.66
N VAL A 126 10.55 -6.97 -3.08
CA VAL A 126 10.28 -7.27 -1.68
C VAL A 126 11.63 -7.57 -1.02
N ASN A 127 11.94 -6.88 0.07
CA ASN A 127 13.14 -7.12 0.84
C ASN A 127 13.04 -8.46 1.60
N LYS A 128 14.13 -9.20 1.66
CA LYS A 128 14.23 -10.41 2.49
C LYS A 128 13.79 -10.14 3.94
N GLY A 129 14.10 -8.97 4.50
CA GLY A 129 13.74 -8.60 5.86
C GLY A 129 12.22 -8.50 6.10
N ALA A 130 11.43 -8.08 5.11
CA ALA A 130 9.96 -8.15 5.19
C ALA A 130 9.46 -9.59 5.06
N LEU A 131 10.05 -10.36 4.13
CA LEU A 131 9.69 -11.77 3.92
C LEU A 131 9.92 -12.64 5.18
N ASP A 132 10.98 -12.38 5.93
CA ASP A 132 11.35 -13.11 7.13
C ASP A 132 10.44 -12.81 8.33
N LYS A 133 9.81 -11.63 8.36
CA LYS A 133 9.02 -11.15 9.49
C LYS A 133 7.52 -11.37 9.35
N LEU A 134 7.02 -11.45 8.12
CA LEU A 134 5.60 -11.47 7.81
C LEU A 134 5.12 -12.87 7.41
N ASP A 135 3.90 -13.22 7.84
CA ASP A 135 3.18 -14.35 7.26
C ASP A 135 2.62 -14.00 5.87
N ASP A 136 1.94 -14.97 5.23
CA ASP A 136 1.43 -14.76 3.87
C ASP A 136 0.30 -13.72 3.80
N SER A 137 -0.52 -13.57 4.85
CA SER A 137 -1.61 -12.60 4.86
C SER A 137 -1.11 -11.17 5.09
N GLU A 138 -0.11 -11.03 5.94
CA GLU A 138 0.57 -9.77 6.20
C GLU A 138 1.37 -9.32 4.98
N LEU A 139 2.15 -10.23 4.40
CA LEU A 139 2.93 -9.96 3.20
C LEU A 139 2.03 -9.65 2.00
N ALA A 140 0.90 -10.35 1.86
CA ALA A 140 -0.08 -10.07 0.82
C ALA A 140 -0.66 -8.66 0.94
N TYR A 141 -0.89 -8.15 2.15
CA TYR A 141 -1.31 -6.76 2.33
C TYR A 141 -0.23 -5.76 1.92
N VAL A 142 1.03 -5.98 2.34
CA VAL A 142 2.15 -5.10 1.94
C VAL A 142 2.28 -5.09 0.42
N MET A 143 2.23 -6.26 -0.22
CA MET A 143 2.30 -6.36 -1.68
C MET A 143 1.07 -5.74 -2.38
N ALA A 144 -0.13 -5.83 -1.78
CA ALA A 144 -1.33 -5.19 -2.31
C ALA A 144 -1.27 -3.65 -2.20
N HIS A 145 -0.65 -3.13 -1.14
CA HIS A 145 -0.35 -1.70 -1.00
C HIS A 145 0.59 -1.22 -2.11
N GLU A 146 1.68 -1.92 -2.36
CA GLU A 146 2.62 -1.61 -3.44
C GLU A 146 1.95 -1.73 -4.83
N LEU A 147 1.13 -2.77 -5.01
CA LEU A 147 0.36 -2.96 -6.24
C LEU A 147 -0.58 -1.76 -6.50
N SER A 148 -1.13 -1.17 -5.44
CA SER A 148 -2.00 0.00 -5.53
C SER A 148 -1.28 1.24 -6.07
N HIS A 149 -0.02 1.46 -5.70
CA HIS A 149 0.82 2.51 -6.30
C HIS A 149 1.02 2.27 -7.81
N GLY A 150 1.18 1.00 -8.20
CA GLY A 150 1.23 0.60 -9.62
C GLY A 150 -0.06 0.89 -10.37
N GLU A 151 -1.21 0.55 -9.80
CA GLU A 151 -2.54 0.81 -10.37
C GLU A 151 -2.83 2.31 -10.53
N HIS A 152 -2.45 3.13 -9.54
CA HIS A 152 -2.60 4.58 -9.57
C HIS A 152 -1.54 5.28 -10.44
N LYS A 153 -0.53 4.54 -10.94
CA LYS A 153 0.62 5.09 -11.67
C LYS A 153 1.38 6.17 -10.90
N ASP A 154 1.42 6.04 -9.57
CA ASP A 154 2.06 7.03 -8.70
C ASP A 154 3.54 7.20 -9.04
N ILE A 155 4.22 6.10 -9.38
CA ILE A 155 5.63 6.08 -9.80
C ILE A 155 5.83 6.85 -11.09
N VAL A 156 5.01 6.56 -12.11
CA VAL A 156 5.05 7.23 -13.42
C VAL A 156 4.83 8.74 -13.27
N ASN A 157 3.84 9.11 -12.47
CA ASN A 157 3.49 10.51 -12.22
C ASN A 157 4.60 11.23 -11.42
N GLY A 158 5.19 10.54 -10.42
CA GLY A 158 6.32 11.06 -9.65
C GLY A 158 7.55 11.29 -10.52
N LEU A 159 7.91 10.32 -11.37
CA LEU A 159 9.01 10.45 -12.33
C LEU A 159 8.80 11.61 -13.31
N LYS A 160 7.62 11.72 -13.90
CA LYS A 160 7.30 12.84 -14.81
C LYS A 160 7.41 14.20 -14.13
N LYS A 161 6.98 14.29 -12.86
CA LYS A 161 7.12 15.51 -12.06
C LYS A 161 8.60 15.85 -11.78
N GLN A 162 9.41 14.86 -11.41
CA GLN A 162 10.84 15.08 -11.19
C GLN A 162 11.57 15.52 -12.46
N VAL A 163 11.27 14.90 -13.59
CA VAL A 163 11.82 15.28 -14.88
C VAL A 163 11.42 16.70 -15.27
N GLY A 164 10.15 17.06 -15.08
CA GLY A 164 9.68 18.43 -15.34
C GLY A 164 10.43 19.49 -14.53
N LEU A 165 10.85 19.16 -13.31
CA LEU A 165 11.68 20.02 -12.49
C LEU A 165 13.16 20.03 -12.96
N ALA A 166 13.70 18.86 -13.37
CA ALA A 166 15.10 18.74 -13.80
C ALA A 166 15.35 19.36 -15.18
N THR A 167 14.41 19.24 -16.13
CA THR A 167 14.52 19.87 -17.47
C THR A 167 14.43 21.39 -17.44
N ALA A 168 13.87 21.96 -16.37
CA ALA A 168 13.94 23.39 -16.13
C ALA A 168 15.38 23.83 -15.73
N VAL A 169 16.26 22.91 -15.35
CA VAL A 169 17.60 23.19 -14.82
C VAL A 169 18.73 22.79 -15.78
N SER A 170 18.54 21.79 -16.67
CA SER A 170 19.62 21.34 -17.56
C SER A 170 19.10 20.74 -18.87
N ALA A 171 19.15 21.50 -19.94
CA ALA A 171 18.84 21.08 -21.30
C ALA A 171 20.06 20.49 -22.05
N VAL A 172 20.94 19.71 -21.42
CA VAL A 172 22.08 19.08 -22.13
C VAL A 172 22.56 17.83 -21.39
N ASP A 173 22.15 16.62 -21.80
CA ASP A 173 23.06 15.50 -22.06
C ASP A 173 22.31 14.27 -22.62
N GLY A 174 22.93 13.52 -23.55
CA GLY A 174 22.34 12.49 -24.37
C GLY A 174 21.47 11.44 -23.66
N GLY A 175 20.24 11.38 -24.05
CA GLY A 175 19.02 10.77 -23.50
C GLY A 175 19.01 9.37 -22.89
N ASN A 176 19.95 8.46 -23.12
CA ASN A 176 19.84 7.07 -22.66
C ASN A 176 20.30 6.85 -21.19
N ASN A 177 21.28 7.62 -20.72
CA ASN A 177 21.74 7.53 -19.34
C ASN A 177 20.87 8.32 -18.36
N LEU A 178 20.17 9.35 -18.84
CA LEU A 178 19.30 10.20 -18.01
C LEU A 178 18.11 9.40 -17.43
N LEU A 179 17.46 8.58 -18.25
CA LEU A 179 16.31 7.77 -17.81
C LEU A 179 16.72 6.67 -16.82
N ALA A 180 17.84 6.00 -17.06
CA ALA A 180 18.36 4.99 -16.14
C ALA A 180 18.76 5.62 -14.79
N ASN A 181 19.38 6.79 -14.82
CA ASN A 181 19.75 7.54 -13.61
C ASN A 181 18.52 8.09 -12.86
N ILE A 182 17.51 8.60 -13.57
CA ILE A 182 16.27 9.08 -12.96
C ILE A 182 15.50 7.92 -12.34
N ALA A 183 15.33 6.79 -13.06
CA ALA A 183 14.66 5.62 -12.55
C ALA A 183 15.40 5.02 -11.35
N GLY A 184 16.74 5.00 -11.40
CA GLY A 184 17.58 4.54 -10.32
C GLY A 184 17.54 5.41 -9.08
N ASN A 185 17.60 6.71 -9.25
CA ASN A 185 17.46 7.67 -8.15
C ASN A 185 16.05 7.63 -7.56
N TYR A 186 15.03 7.34 -8.36
CA TYR A 186 13.66 7.23 -7.89
C TYR A 186 13.44 6.04 -6.96
N ILE A 187 14.04 4.87 -7.23
CA ILE A 187 13.98 3.70 -6.35
C ILE A 187 14.48 4.04 -4.94
N ASN A 188 15.54 4.85 -4.85
CA ASN A 188 16.14 5.23 -3.57
C ASN A 188 15.45 6.42 -2.87
N ASN A 189 14.61 7.17 -3.58
CA ASN A 189 14.05 8.44 -3.11
C ASN A 189 12.53 8.55 -3.41
N GLN A 190 11.80 7.43 -3.39
CA GLN A 190 10.34 7.45 -3.56
C GLN A 190 9.69 8.26 -2.44
N VAL A 191 8.97 9.29 -2.82
CA VAL A 191 8.18 10.10 -1.88
C VAL A 191 6.76 10.17 -2.39
N PHE A 192 5.87 9.47 -1.72
CA PHE A 192 4.44 9.58 -1.97
C PHE A 192 3.83 10.66 -1.07
N THR A 193 2.77 11.29 -1.57
CA THR A 193 1.99 12.22 -0.76
C THR A 193 1.14 11.45 0.25
N MET A 194 0.77 12.09 1.35
CA MET A 194 -0.17 11.53 2.33
C MET A 194 -1.48 11.02 1.70
N SER A 195 -1.93 11.67 0.62
CA SER A 195 -3.14 11.23 -0.11
C SER A 195 -2.88 9.95 -0.90
N GLN A 196 -1.72 9.81 -1.54
CA GLN A 196 -1.35 8.59 -2.26
C GLN A 196 -1.22 7.41 -1.31
N GLU A 197 -0.57 7.60 -0.16
CA GLU A 197 -0.46 6.57 0.88
C GLU A 197 -1.83 6.08 1.38
N LYS A 198 -2.74 7.03 1.71
CA LYS A 198 -4.10 6.68 2.14
C LYS A 198 -4.90 5.95 1.04
N ASN A 199 -4.72 6.34 -0.21
CA ASN A 199 -5.35 5.67 -1.33
C ASN A 199 -4.77 4.27 -1.53
N ALA A 200 -3.45 4.10 -1.37
CA ALA A 200 -2.77 2.81 -1.45
C ALA A 200 -3.18 1.88 -0.30
N ASP A 201 -3.29 2.37 0.94
CA ASP A 201 -3.81 1.59 2.07
C ASP A 201 -5.24 1.11 1.80
N LYS A 202 -6.11 1.99 1.29
CA LYS A 202 -7.51 1.66 1.01
C LYS A 202 -7.64 0.64 -0.12
N LEU A 203 -7.01 0.89 -1.27
CA LEU A 203 -7.08 -0.01 -2.41
C LEU A 203 -6.37 -1.32 -2.10
N GLY A 204 -5.23 -1.30 -1.39
CA GLY A 204 -4.51 -2.48 -0.94
C GLY A 204 -5.37 -3.37 -0.03
N PHE A 205 -6.10 -2.77 0.93
CA PHE A 205 -7.06 -3.52 1.75
C PHE A 205 -8.17 -4.15 0.89
N GLN A 206 -8.73 -3.43 -0.06
CA GLN A 206 -9.79 -3.93 -0.95
C GLN A 206 -9.30 -5.08 -1.84
N ILE A 207 -8.10 -4.97 -2.42
CA ILE A 207 -7.46 -6.04 -3.20
C ILE A 207 -7.24 -7.28 -2.32
N LEU A 208 -6.73 -7.12 -1.09
CA LEU A 208 -6.56 -8.21 -0.14
C LEU A 208 -7.90 -8.89 0.18
N ALA A 209 -8.96 -8.11 0.35
CA ALA A 209 -10.29 -8.61 0.68
C ALA A 209 -10.89 -9.51 -0.40
N ASP A 210 -10.53 -9.30 -1.67
CA ASP A 210 -10.94 -10.13 -2.81
C ASP A 210 -10.21 -11.48 -2.89
N THR A 211 -9.19 -11.72 -2.05
CA THR A 211 -8.39 -12.95 -2.02
C THR A 211 -8.84 -13.89 -0.90
N ASP A 212 -8.23 -15.08 -0.83
CA ASP A 212 -8.43 -15.99 0.29
C ASP A 212 -7.55 -15.65 1.52
N TYR A 213 -6.63 -14.72 1.41
CA TYR A 213 -5.82 -14.25 2.54
C TYR A 213 -6.70 -13.64 3.64
N ASN A 214 -6.21 -13.71 4.88
CA ASN A 214 -6.88 -13.12 6.02
C ASN A 214 -6.76 -11.59 5.99
N ILE A 215 -7.88 -10.88 5.95
CA ILE A 215 -7.87 -9.40 5.91
C ILE A 215 -7.34 -8.76 7.19
N GLY A 216 -7.30 -9.51 8.29
CA GLY A 216 -6.60 -9.11 9.52
C GLY A 216 -5.08 -8.95 9.33
N GLY A 217 -4.51 -9.52 8.26
CA GLY A 217 -3.12 -9.29 7.85
C GLY A 217 -2.81 -7.81 7.55
N ALA A 218 -3.82 -7.01 7.15
CA ALA A 218 -3.62 -5.60 6.89
C ALA A 218 -3.23 -4.79 8.14
N PRO A 219 -4.02 -4.76 9.22
CA PRO A 219 -3.59 -4.13 10.46
C PRO A 219 -2.42 -4.87 11.13
N ALA A 220 -2.33 -6.23 11.05
CA ALA A 220 -1.26 -7.01 11.65
C ALA A 220 0.11 -6.67 11.07
N ALA A 221 0.26 -6.53 9.74
CA ALA A 221 1.51 -6.11 9.11
C ALA A 221 1.99 -4.74 9.63
N MET A 222 1.07 -3.83 9.89
CA MET A 222 1.40 -2.52 10.50
C MET A 222 1.79 -2.65 11.97
N VAL A 223 1.24 -3.63 12.71
CA VAL A 223 1.67 -3.97 14.08
C VAL A 223 3.12 -4.49 14.06
N VAL A 224 3.45 -5.42 13.18
CA VAL A 224 4.82 -5.94 13.01
C VAL A 224 5.78 -4.81 12.70
N LEU A 225 5.43 -3.94 11.77
CA LEU A 225 6.24 -2.77 11.38
C LEU A 225 6.46 -1.82 12.56
N ARG A 226 5.39 -1.48 13.28
CA ARG A 226 5.45 -0.62 14.48
C ARG A 226 6.33 -1.22 15.58
N ASN A 227 6.21 -2.52 15.84
CA ASN A 227 6.97 -3.19 16.87
C ASN A 227 8.45 -3.32 16.52
N ALA A 228 8.80 -3.46 15.24
CA ALA A 228 10.18 -3.58 14.78
C ALA A 228 10.91 -2.22 14.72
N TYR A 229 10.22 -1.14 14.36
CA TYR A 229 10.85 0.13 14.00
C TYR A 229 10.24 1.37 14.69
N GLY A 230 9.20 1.19 15.47
CA GLY A 230 8.49 2.28 16.14
C GLY A 230 7.41 2.95 15.29
N ASP A 231 6.75 3.94 15.87
CA ASP A 231 5.57 4.59 15.27
C ASP A 231 5.90 5.57 14.12
N HIS A 232 7.18 5.85 13.93
CA HIS A 232 7.68 6.76 12.90
C HIS A 232 8.50 6.04 11.82
N TYR A 233 8.26 4.75 11.61
CA TYR A 233 8.95 4.03 10.55
C TYR A 233 8.66 4.69 9.19
N ARG A 234 9.74 4.85 8.42
CA ARG A 234 9.74 5.49 7.11
C ARG A 234 10.46 4.60 6.13
N GLU A 235 9.79 4.24 5.09
CA GLU A 235 10.37 3.49 4.01
C GLU A 235 11.34 4.37 3.22
N GLY A 236 12.59 3.90 3.05
CA GLY A 236 13.60 4.52 2.21
C GLY A 236 14.28 5.80 2.75
N LEU A 237 15.25 6.29 2.01
CA LEU A 237 16.06 7.49 2.33
C LEU A 237 15.26 8.80 2.34
N ALA A 238 14.12 8.85 1.66
CA ALA A 238 13.20 9.99 1.66
C ALA A 238 12.66 10.33 3.05
N SER A 239 12.69 9.37 3.97
CA SER A 239 12.33 9.55 5.37
C SER A 239 13.17 10.58 6.12
N VAL A 240 14.38 10.85 5.66
CA VAL A 240 15.32 11.77 6.33
C VAL A 240 15.00 13.22 6.00
N ILE A 241 14.41 13.50 4.84
CA ILE A 241 14.23 14.88 4.32
C ILE A 241 12.88 15.48 4.73
N ASN A 242 11.82 14.70 4.94
CA ASN A 242 10.52 15.24 5.36
C ASN A 242 9.77 14.31 6.32
N PRO A 243 9.94 14.53 7.63
CA PRO A 243 9.41 13.68 8.70
C PRO A 243 7.87 13.60 8.80
N ASN A 244 7.14 14.48 8.17
CA ASN A 244 5.71 14.66 8.39
C ASN A 244 4.81 14.18 7.24
N ASN A 245 5.36 13.58 6.17
CA ASN A 245 4.61 13.25 4.96
C ASN A 245 4.02 11.83 4.92
N HIS A 246 4.38 10.94 5.85
CA HIS A 246 3.78 9.61 5.94
C HIS A 246 2.87 9.49 7.16
N PRO A 247 1.74 8.76 7.06
CA PRO A 247 0.91 8.47 8.22
C PRO A 247 1.75 7.70 9.27
N LYS A 248 1.55 8.02 10.55
CA LYS A 248 2.13 7.21 11.64
C LYS A 248 1.69 5.77 11.50
N THR A 249 2.57 4.81 11.79
CA THR A 249 2.27 3.38 11.68
C THR A 249 1.06 2.99 12.54
N SER A 250 0.93 3.54 13.76
CA SER A 250 -0.27 3.38 14.60
C SER A 250 -1.54 3.91 13.95
N GLY A 251 -1.45 5.00 13.20
CA GLY A 251 -2.55 5.54 12.40
C GLY A 251 -2.97 4.60 11.28
N ARG A 252 -2.02 3.92 10.62
CA ARG A 252 -2.30 2.91 9.59
C ARG A 252 -2.93 1.65 10.19
N VAL A 253 -2.48 1.20 11.40
CA VAL A 253 -3.17 0.12 12.15
C VAL A 253 -4.63 0.48 12.36
N THR A 254 -4.91 1.69 12.90
CA THR A 254 -6.29 2.16 13.15
C THR A 254 -7.11 2.25 11.87
N THR A 255 -6.53 2.76 10.79
CA THR A 255 -7.22 2.90 9.49
C THR A 255 -7.58 1.53 8.89
N ASN A 256 -6.66 0.56 8.91
CA ASN A 256 -6.93 -0.79 8.41
C ASN A 256 -7.94 -1.54 9.28
N ASN A 257 -7.90 -1.35 10.61
CA ASN A 257 -8.94 -1.86 11.50
C ASN A 257 -10.32 -1.26 11.18
N GLN A 258 -10.38 0.04 10.84
CA GLN A 258 -11.63 0.68 10.40
C GLN A 258 -12.13 0.10 9.07
N TYR A 259 -11.26 -0.14 8.08
CA TYR A 259 -11.64 -0.81 6.83
C TYR A 259 -12.18 -2.23 7.08
N MET A 260 -11.56 -2.98 7.99
CA MET A 260 -12.04 -4.31 8.38
C MET A 260 -13.41 -4.24 9.09
N TYR A 261 -13.63 -3.24 9.96
CA TYR A 261 -14.91 -2.98 10.61
C TYR A 261 -16.02 -2.71 9.57
N GLU A 262 -15.77 -1.78 8.64
CA GLU A 262 -16.69 -1.45 7.55
C GLU A 262 -16.97 -2.66 6.64
N TYR A 263 -15.93 -3.42 6.29
CA TYR A 263 -16.04 -4.63 5.47
C TYR A 263 -16.93 -5.69 6.13
N SER A 264 -16.88 -5.82 7.45
CA SER A 264 -17.72 -6.73 8.22
C SER A 264 -19.19 -6.28 8.32
N GLY A 265 -19.57 -5.13 7.76
CA GLY A 265 -20.89 -4.51 7.99
C GLY A 265 -21.02 -3.90 9.39
N ASN A 266 -19.92 -3.39 9.94
CA ASN A 266 -19.79 -2.79 11.27
C ASN A 266 -19.96 -3.78 12.44
N HIS A 267 -19.67 -5.05 12.18
CA HIS A 267 -19.83 -6.10 13.19
C HIS A 267 -18.57 -6.37 13.99
N VAL A 268 -17.37 -6.34 13.36
CA VAL A 268 -16.14 -6.83 13.97
C VAL A 268 -15.08 -5.74 14.07
N SER A 269 -14.53 -5.52 15.26
CA SER A 269 -13.44 -4.57 15.48
C SER A 269 -12.43 -5.10 16.50
N VAL A 270 -11.24 -4.49 16.52
CA VAL A 270 -10.22 -4.72 17.54
C VAL A 270 -9.94 -3.40 18.26
N SER A 271 -9.83 -3.43 19.57
CA SER A 271 -9.39 -2.28 20.38
C SER A 271 -8.30 -2.73 21.33
N GLY A 272 -7.10 -2.17 21.19
CA GLY A 272 -5.90 -2.75 21.76
C GLY A 272 -5.68 -4.17 21.23
N GLU A 273 -5.60 -5.14 22.13
CA GLU A 273 -5.49 -6.58 21.77
C GLU A 273 -6.83 -7.33 21.88
N THR A 274 -7.94 -6.62 22.12
CA THR A 274 -9.25 -7.23 22.36
C THR A 274 -10.12 -7.22 21.12
N VAL A 275 -10.65 -8.38 20.77
CA VAL A 275 -11.63 -8.57 19.68
C VAL A 275 -13.03 -8.25 20.20
N TYR A 276 -13.76 -7.43 19.45
CA TYR A 276 -15.17 -7.11 19.70
C TYR A 276 -16.04 -7.56 18.52
N VAL A 277 -17.19 -8.13 18.84
CA VAL A 277 -18.23 -8.48 17.87
C VAL A 277 -19.57 -7.89 18.36
N ASN A 278 -20.21 -7.11 17.53
CA ASN A 278 -21.46 -6.42 17.89
C ASN A 278 -21.37 -5.64 19.22
N GLY A 279 -20.21 -5.03 19.48
CA GLY A 279 -19.93 -4.30 20.72
C GLY A 279 -19.67 -5.17 21.95
N VAL A 280 -19.72 -6.49 21.83
CA VAL A 280 -19.38 -7.44 22.90
C VAL A 280 -17.90 -7.73 22.90
N ASN A 281 -17.24 -7.65 24.05
CA ASN A 281 -15.88 -8.15 24.26
C ASN A 281 -15.86 -9.67 24.09
N ILE A 282 -15.10 -10.16 23.13
CA ILE A 282 -15.03 -11.60 22.84
C ILE A 282 -13.83 -12.25 23.49
N TYR A 283 -12.64 -11.70 23.20
CA TYR A 283 -11.39 -12.32 23.65
C TYR A 283 -10.21 -11.38 23.48
N THR A 284 -9.26 -11.47 24.42
CA THR A 284 -7.94 -10.82 24.34
C THR A 284 -6.88 -11.92 24.23
N PRO A 285 -6.38 -12.24 23.04
CA PRO A 285 -5.41 -13.30 22.84
C PRO A 285 -4.06 -12.95 23.46
N ALA A 286 -3.43 -13.90 24.17
CA ALA A 286 -2.01 -13.80 24.51
C ALA A 286 -1.14 -14.08 23.28
N ALA A 287 0.13 -13.66 23.33
CA ALA A 287 1.13 -14.01 22.30
C ALA A 287 1.28 -15.53 22.18
N SER A 288 1.53 -16.03 20.97
CA SER A 288 1.75 -17.46 20.72
C SER A 288 2.54 -17.67 19.43
N GLY A 289 3.58 -18.51 19.49
CA GLY A 289 4.48 -18.73 18.37
C GLY A 289 5.21 -17.42 18.03
N GLN A 290 5.18 -17.04 16.77
CA GLN A 290 5.78 -15.79 16.28
C GLN A 290 4.87 -14.56 16.43
N TYR A 291 3.60 -14.72 16.76
CA TYR A 291 2.60 -13.67 16.77
C TYR A 291 2.41 -13.05 18.15
N THR A 292 2.32 -11.75 18.21
CA THR A 292 1.87 -11.01 19.39
C THR A 292 0.38 -11.22 19.67
N GLY A 293 -0.10 -10.84 20.85
CA GLY A 293 -1.53 -10.86 21.17
C GLY A 293 -2.34 -9.99 20.20
N GLU A 294 -1.80 -8.82 19.85
CA GLU A 294 -2.44 -7.87 18.94
C GLU A 294 -2.57 -8.43 17.50
N GLU A 295 -1.53 -9.03 16.93
CA GLU A 295 -1.60 -9.71 15.63
C GLU A 295 -2.65 -10.82 15.63
N ARG A 296 -2.65 -11.64 16.68
CA ARG A 296 -3.64 -12.72 16.84
C ARG A 296 -5.06 -12.20 16.96
N ALA A 297 -5.26 -11.06 17.62
CA ALA A 297 -6.57 -10.41 17.68
C ALA A 297 -7.03 -9.97 16.28
N TYR A 298 -6.14 -9.36 15.49
CA TYR A 298 -6.46 -8.99 14.11
C TYR A 298 -6.73 -10.19 13.21
N PHE A 299 -5.98 -11.28 13.35
CA PHE A 299 -6.24 -12.50 12.56
C PHE A 299 -7.59 -13.14 12.91
N MET A 300 -7.96 -13.19 14.19
CA MET A 300 -9.28 -13.65 14.60
C MET A 300 -10.37 -12.74 14.03
N ALA A 301 -10.21 -11.43 14.19
CA ALA A 301 -11.15 -10.44 13.70
C ALA A 301 -11.31 -10.48 12.17
N GLY A 302 -10.22 -10.64 11.43
CA GLY A 302 -10.24 -10.71 9.97
C GLY A 302 -11.00 -11.92 9.44
N LYS A 303 -10.86 -13.10 10.08
CA LYS A 303 -11.66 -14.29 9.75
C LYS A 303 -13.15 -14.05 10.02
N LEU A 304 -13.48 -13.52 11.18
CA LEU A 304 -14.87 -13.20 11.54
C LEU A 304 -15.48 -12.14 10.60
N ALA A 305 -14.70 -11.10 10.24
CA ALA A 305 -15.15 -10.07 9.32
C ALA A 305 -15.48 -10.63 7.93
N LYS A 306 -14.64 -11.54 7.40
CA LYS A 306 -14.94 -12.24 6.14
C LYS A 306 -16.20 -13.10 6.23
N MET A 307 -16.42 -13.76 7.36
CA MET A 307 -17.63 -14.57 7.58
C MET A 307 -18.89 -13.70 7.64
N TYR A 308 -18.84 -12.55 8.31
CA TYR A 308 -19.94 -11.59 8.30
C TYR A 308 -20.23 -11.06 6.89
N HIS A 309 -19.20 -10.66 6.18
CA HIS A 309 -19.34 -10.17 4.80
C HIS A 309 -19.98 -11.20 3.86
N LYS A 310 -19.68 -12.49 4.07
CA LYS A 310 -20.23 -13.61 3.30
C LYS A 310 -21.60 -14.11 3.81
N GLY A 311 -22.16 -13.48 4.85
CA GLY A 311 -23.43 -13.91 5.44
C GLY A 311 -23.40 -15.29 6.09
N GLN A 312 -22.23 -15.73 6.59
CA GLN A 312 -22.05 -17.06 7.19
C GLN A 312 -22.29 -17.09 8.70
N ILE A 313 -22.52 -15.93 9.33
CA ILE A 313 -22.73 -15.80 10.77
C ILE A 313 -24.22 -15.91 11.08
N TYR A 314 -24.55 -16.78 12.05
CA TYR A 314 -25.89 -16.95 12.62
C TYR A 314 -25.78 -17.27 14.12
N THR A 315 -26.86 -17.12 14.86
CA THR A 315 -26.91 -17.46 16.29
C THR A 315 -26.61 -18.97 16.49
N GLY A 316 -25.63 -19.27 17.33
CA GLY A 316 -25.17 -20.65 17.54
C GLY A 316 -24.10 -21.13 16.54
N ALA A 317 -23.58 -20.26 15.65
CA ALA A 317 -22.54 -20.63 14.68
C ALA A 317 -21.18 -20.94 15.31
N ALA A 318 -20.92 -20.50 16.56
CA ALA A 318 -19.67 -20.73 17.25
C ALA A 318 -19.71 -22.02 18.08
N SER A 319 -18.64 -22.81 17.96
CA SER A 319 -18.36 -24.02 18.72
C SER A 319 -16.87 -24.11 19.05
N TYR A 320 -16.44 -25.17 19.72
CA TYR A 320 -15.02 -25.42 19.96
C TYR A 320 -14.68 -26.92 19.84
N SER A 321 -13.41 -27.20 19.55
CA SER A 321 -12.86 -28.56 19.56
C SER A 321 -11.44 -28.51 20.14
N GLY A 322 -11.24 -29.07 21.32
CA GLY A 322 -10.02 -28.85 22.07
C GLY A 322 -9.75 -27.36 22.27
N PRO A 323 -8.57 -26.88 22.02
CA PRO A 323 -8.22 -25.44 22.16
C PRO A 323 -8.71 -24.56 21.00
N SER A 324 -9.30 -25.15 19.95
CA SER A 324 -9.71 -24.38 18.76
C SER A 324 -11.13 -23.86 18.88
N VAL A 325 -11.33 -22.57 18.65
CA VAL A 325 -12.65 -21.95 18.48
C VAL A 325 -13.03 -22.04 17.00
N ILE A 326 -14.21 -22.56 16.73
CA ILE A 326 -14.72 -22.85 15.39
C ILE A 326 -15.98 -22.01 15.16
N VAL A 327 -16.06 -21.32 14.03
CA VAL A 327 -17.25 -20.59 13.59
C VAL A 327 -17.60 -21.04 12.18
N ALA A 328 -18.85 -21.45 11.97
CA ALA A 328 -19.30 -21.95 10.68
C ALA A 328 -18.34 -23.00 10.06
N GLY A 329 -17.82 -23.90 10.88
CA GLY A 329 -16.90 -24.97 10.46
C GLY A 329 -15.43 -24.56 10.29
N THR A 330 -15.07 -23.29 10.46
CA THR A 330 -13.70 -22.79 10.29
C THR A 330 -13.08 -22.40 11.63
N SER A 331 -11.84 -22.83 11.91
CA SER A 331 -11.09 -22.41 13.09
C SER A 331 -10.73 -20.92 12.99
N VAL A 332 -11.24 -20.11 13.92
CA VAL A 332 -10.98 -18.66 13.94
C VAL A 332 -9.79 -18.31 14.83
N ILE A 333 -9.55 -19.07 15.90
CA ILE A 333 -8.39 -18.90 16.78
C ILE A 333 -8.12 -20.18 17.55
N THR A 334 -6.86 -20.43 17.94
CA THR A 334 -6.44 -21.43 18.92
C THR A 334 -6.14 -20.73 20.23
N THR A 335 -6.75 -21.21 21.32
CA THR A 335 -6.62 -20.70 22.67
C THR A 335 -5.66 -21.58 23.52
N PRO A 336 -5.27 -21.19 24.73
CA PRO A 336 -4.41 -22.02 25.59
C PRO A 336 -5.02 -23.37 25.98
N GLY A 337 -6.35 -23.49 26.04
CA GLY A 337 -7.03 -24.71 26.45
C GLY A 337 -8.50 -24.75 26.01
N ALA A 338 -9.14 -25.89 26.20
CA ALA A 338 -10.54 -26.14 25.79
C ALA A 338 -11.53 -25.31 26.63
N ASP A 339 -11.22 -25.01 27.87
CA ASP A 339 -11.99 -24.15 28.77
C ASP A 339 -12.08 -22.72 28.25
N VAL A 340 -10.94 -22.16 27.84
CA VAL A 340 -10.88 -20.83 27.20
C VAL A 340 -11.59 -20.84 25.87
N ALA A 341 -11.42 -21.91 25.05
CA ALA A 341 -12.10 -22.03 23.75
C ALA A 341 -13.62 -22.08 23.93
N SER A 342 -14.11 -22.82 24.93
CA SER A 342 -15.53 -22.88 25.31
C SER A 342 -16.08 -21.49 25.71
N MET A 343 -15.35 -20.77 26.53
CA MET A 343 -15.71 -19.40 26.94
C MET A 343 -15.80 -18.46 25.72
N VAL A 344 -14.82 -18.49 24.84
CA VAL A 344 -14.79 -17.65 23.63
C VAL A 344 -15.94 -18.00 22.68
N ALA A 345 -16.25 -19.28 22.48
CA ALA A 345 -17.38 -19.73 21.67
C ALA A 345 -18.72 -19.24 22.24
N ASN A 346 -18.89 -19.28 23.57
CA ASN A 346 -20.08 -18.75 24.23
C ASN A 346 -20.21 -17.23 24.09
N ASN A 347 -19.10 -16.49 24.23
CA ASN A 347 -19.06 -15.03 24.02
C ASN A 347 -19.44 -14.68 22.58
N LEU A 348 -18.93 -15.43 21.59
CA LEU A 348 -19.28 -15.26 20.17
C LEU A 348 -20.77 -15.52 19.93
N ASN A 349 -21.34 -16.61 20.45
CA ASN A 349 -22.77 -16.89 20.29
C ASN A 349 -23.65 -15.82 20.94
N THR A 350 -23.24 -15.29 22.09
CA THR A 350 -23.91 -14.15 22.73
C THR A 350 -23.85 -12.89 21.86
N ALA A 351 -22.69 -12.65 21.21
CA ALA A 351 -22.53 -11.52 20.33
C ALA A 351 -23.31 -11.69 19.01
N PHE A 352 -23.37 -12.90 18.45
CA PHE A 352 -24.09 -13.19 17.20
C PHE A 352 -25.61 -12.99 17.33
N ALA A 353 -26.14 -13.08 18.54
CA ALA A 353 -27.55 -12.78 18.81
C ALA A 353 -27.87 -11.27 18.88
N LYS A 354 -26.86 -10.39 18.86
CA LYS A 354 -27.04 -8.94 18.93
C LYS A 354 -26.92 -8.30 17.55
N PRO A 355 -27.64 -7.19 17.29
CA PRO A 355 -27.43 -6.39 16.08
C PRO A 355 -26.05 -5.73 16.08
N ALA A 356 -25.62 -5.28 14.90
CA ALA A 356 -24.45 -4.41 14.80
C ALA A 356 -24.67 -3.14 15.64
N PRO A 357 -23.62 -2.56 16.25
CA PRO A 357 -23.73 -1.28 16.92
C PRO A 357 -24.22 -0.20 15.94
N GLU A 358 -25.12 0.67 16.40
CA GLU A 358 -25.49 1.84 15.59
C GLU A 358 -24.25 2.65 15.24
N ALA A 359 -24.11 3.02 13.97
CA ALA A 359 -23.04 3.91 13.54
C ALA A 359 -23.17 5.22 14.34
N LYS A 360 -22.18 5.54 15.16
CA LYS A 360 -22.12 6.85 15.81
C LYS A 360 -22.06 7.88 14.70
N ASN A 361 -23.16 8.59 14.44
CA ASN A 361 -23.25 9.69 13.49
C ASN A 361 -22.18 10.73 13.85
N GLY A 362 -21.03 10.63 13.24
CA GLY A 362 -20.01 11.69 13.27
C GLY A 362 -20.65 12.94 12.66
N LYS A 363 -20.88 13.95 13.48
CA LYS A 363 -21.23 15.30 12.99
C LYS A 363 -20.10 15.72 12.03
N GLY A 364 -20.38 15.67 10.71
CA GLY A 364 -19.42 16.09 9.70
C GLY A 364 -19.66 15.55 8.28
N ALA A 365 -20.82 14.98 7.95
CA ALA A 365 -21.18 14.75 6.55
C ALA A 365 -21.89 15.99 6.03
N SER A 366 -21.19 16.80 5.24
CA SER A 366 -21.73 17.85 4.39
C SER A 366 -22.95 17.30 3.63
N LYS A 367 -24.12 17.89 3.85
CA LYS A 367 -25.32 17.64 3.05
C LYS A 367 -25.00 18.01 1.60
N SER A 368 -24.73 17.02 0.78
CA SER A 368 -24.85 17.15 -0.67
C SER A 368 -26.32 17.41 -0.97
N SER A 369 -26.64 18.66 -1.31
CA SER A 369 -27.93 19.08 -1.80
C SER A 369 -28.22 18.33 -3.10
N ALA A 370 -29.05 17.29 -3.03
CA ALA A 370 -29.67 16.70 -4.20
C ALA A 370 -30.55 17.76 -4.86
N ASN A 371 -30.18 18.13 -6.05
CA ASN A 371 -30.82 19.10 -6.92
C ASN A 371 -32.20 18.59 -7.34
N THR A 372 -33.24 19.05 -6.66
CA THR A 372 -34.66 18.90 -7.06
C THR A 372 -35.03 19.98 -8.09
N ASN A 373 -34.48 19.87 -9.29
CA ASN A 373 -34.86 20.65 -10.45
C ASN A 373 -35.23 19.76 -11.65
N ALA A 374 -36.19 18.88 -11.44
CA ALA A 374 -36.81 18.10 -12.53
C ALA A 374 -38.36 18.02 -12.31
N LYS A 375 -39.02 19.15 -12.15
CA LYS A 375 -40.51 19.24 -12.27
C LYS A 375 -40.98 20.68 -12.39
N LYS A 376 -40.54 21.42 -13.42
CA LYS A 376 -41.14 22.70 -13.82
C LYS A 376 -40.91 23.06 -15.31
N SER A 377 -40.99 22.09 -16.20
CA SER A 377 -40.98 22.37 -17.65
C SER A 377 -42.06 21.60 -18.46
N ALA A 378 -43.10 21.10 -17.80
CA ALA A 378 -44.18 20.41 -18.49
C ALA A 378 -45.57 21.07 -18.22
N SER A 379 -45.65 22.43 -18.09
CA SER A 379 -46.93 23.14 -17.92
C SER A 379 -46.91 24.53 -18.56
N LYS A 380 -46.28 24.69 -19.74
CA LYS A 380 -46.38 25.93 -20.51
C LYS A 380 -46.29 25.68 -22.03
N ALA A 381 -47.01 24.66 -22.52
CA ALA A 381 -47.15 24.43 -23.96
C ALA A 381 -48.53 23.93 -24.34
N GLN A 382 -49.59 24.46 -23.69
CA GLN A 382 -50.96 24.30 -24.15
C GLN A 382 -51.77 25.54 -23.78
N THR A 383 -51.55 26.64 -24.48
CA THR A 383 -52.55 27.74 -24.65
C THR A 383 -51.94 28.76 -25.64
N LYS A 384 -51.91 28.39 -26.92
CA LYS A 384 -51.88 29.32 -28.07
C LYS A 384 -52.22 28.57 -29.35
N LYS A 385 -53.50 28.16 -29.49
CA LYS A 385 -54.15 27.92 -30.77
C LYS A 385 -55.64 28.00 -30.53
N ALA A 386 -56.21 29.18 -30.59
CA ALA A 386 -57.59 29.49 -30.93
C ALA A 386 -57.72 31.01 -30.81
N SER A 387 -57.48 31.73 -31.87
CA SER A 387 -58.18 32.85 -32.44
C SER A 387 -57.32 33.47 -33.58
#